data_df08688b1c73f0b8c99f6885b52053df
#
_entry.id   df08688b1c73f0b8c99f6885b52053df
#
_cell.length_a   1.000
_cell.length_b   1.000
_cell.length_c   1.000
_cell.angle_alpha   90.00
_cell.angle_beta   90.00
_cell.angle_gamma   90.00
#
_symmetry.space_group_name_H-M   'P 1'
#
loop_
_entity.id
_entity.type
_entity.pdbx_description
1 polymer ?
#
loop_
_entity_poly.entity_id
_entity_poly.type
_entity_poly.pdbx_seq_one_letter_code
_entity_poly.pdbx_strand_id
1 'polypeptide(L)'
;MNLNPEDIRHVLWHFGHRDGYAPRSFTTRLLSALDVADPDNQIRLASVYPHLVAAYVIAKTDGIDALAAELGDVDLVATLEQIERPGQIARAARAELGRSQP
;
A
#
# COMPACT_ATOMS: atom_id res chain seq x y z
N MET A 1 -5.25 -9.51 4.66
CA MET A 1 -4.76 -9.44 3.26
C MET A 1 -3.54 -8.55 3.21
N ASN A 2 -2.49 -9.04 2.57
CA ASN A 2 -1.30 -8.21 2.34
C ASN A 2 -1.49 -7.43 1.05
N LEU A 3 -1.71 -6.13 1.18
CA LEU A 3 -1.90 -5.27 0.02
C LEU A 3 -0.57 -5.03 -0.70
N ASN A 4 -0.65 -4.85 -2.01
CA ASN A 4 0.51 -4.49 -2.81
C ASN A 4 0.92 -3.05 -2.45
N PRO A 5 2.19 -2.82 -2.03
CA PRO A 5 2.63 -1.48 -1.64
C PRO A 5 2.48 -0.43 -2.73
N GLU A 6 2.70 -0.80 -3.98
CA GLU A 6 2.53 0.11 -5.11
C GLU A 6 1.09 0.58 -5.22
N ASP A 7 0.13 -0.33 -5.06
CA ASP A 7 -1.28 0.03 -5.08
C ASP A 7 -1.64 0.96 -3.93
N ILE A 8 -1.09 0.72 -2.74
CA ILE A 8 -1.29 1.61 -1.60
C ILE A 8 -0.81 3.02 -1.94
N ARG A 9 0.41 3.15 -2.48
CA ARG A 9 0.98 4.46 -2.81
C ARG A 9 0.19 5.17 -3.89
N HIS A 10 -0.31 4.45 -4.89
CA HIS A 10 -1.14 5.03 -5.94
C HIS A 10 -2.46 5.56 -5.38
N VAL A 11 -3.09 4.82 -4.47
CA VAL A 11 -4.33 5.26 -3.83
C VAL A 11 -4.06 6.46 -2.93
N LEU A 12 -2.97 6.43 -2.16
CA LEU A 12 -2.58 7.57 -1.32
C LEU A 12 -2.40 8.83 -2.16
N TRP A 13 -1.73 8.71 -3.32
CA TRP A 13 -1.57 9.84 -4.24
C TRP A 13 -2.93 10.35 -4.73
N HIS A 14 -3.83 9.44 -5.07
CA HIS A 14 -5.16 9.81 -5.58
C HIS A 14 -5.93 10.68 -4.58
N PHE A 15 -5.76 10.42 -3.29
CA PHE A 15 -6.40 11.19 -2.22
C PHE A 15 -5.53 12.32 -1.68
N GLY A 16 -4.39 12.61 -2.31
CA GLY A 16 -3.56 13.74 -1.94
C GLY A 16 -2.66 13.54 -0.74
N HIS A 17 -2.38 12.28 -0.37
CA HIS A 17 -1.50 12.00 0.76
C HIS A 17 -0.02 12.08 0.33
N ARG A 18 0.80 12.67 1.21
CA ARG A 18 2.23 12.92 0.94
C ARG A 18 3.04 11.66 0.68
N ASP A 19 2.62 10.51 1.22
CA ASP A 19 3.34 9.24 1.06
C ASP A 19 2.99 8.53 -0.25
N GLY A 20 2.10 9.09 -1.06
CA GLY A 20 1.73 8.54 -2.35
C GLY A 20 2.60 9.06 -3.47
N TYR A 21 2.63 8.34 -4.56
CA TYR A 21 3.22 8.82 -5.80
C TYR A 21 2.30 8.51 -6.98
N ALA A 22 2.43 9.33 -8.03
CA ALA A 22 1.54 9.27 -9.17
C ALA A 22 1.68 7.95 -9.92
N PRO A 23 0.56 7.27 -10.20
CA PRO A 23 0.57 6.12 -11.09
C PRO A 23 0.67 6.56 -12.55
N ARG A 24 0.81 5.59 -13.45
CA ARG A 24 0.69 5.86 -14.88
C ARG A 24 -0.77 6.08 -15.26
N SER A 25 -1.00 6.52 -16.49
CA SER A 25 -2.32 6.99 -16.92
C SER A 25 -3.43 5.96 -16.79
N PHE A 26 -3.16 4.67 -17.01
CA PHE A 26 -4.19 3.64 -16.86
C PHE A 26 -4.70 3.59 -15.41
N THR A 27 -3.80 3.46 -14.45
CA THR A 27 -4.17 3.37 -13.03
C THR A 27 -4.80 4.68 -12.54
N THR A 28 -4.32 5.82 -13.01
CA THR A 28 -4.94 7.11 -12.70
C THR A 28 -6.41 7.13 -13.12
N ARG A 29 -6.70 6.67 -14.33
CA ARG A 29 -8.08 6.62 -14.83
C ARG A 29 -8.91 5.56 -14.12
N LEU A 30 -8.30 4.45 -13.74
CA LEU A 30 -8.98 3.40 -12.98
C LEU A 30 -9.40 3.91 -11.61
N LEU A 31 -8.55 4.67 -10.93
CA LEU A 31 -8.90 5.30 -9.65
C LEU A 31 -10.03 6.31 -9.83
N SER A 32 -9.99 7.09 -10.91
CA SER A 32 -11.10 8.01 -11.22
C SER A 32 -12.40 7.26 -11.50
N ALA A 33 -12.32 6.09 -12.13
CA ALA A 33 -13.50 5.25 -12.34
C ALA A 33 -14.06 4.73 -11.02
N LEU A 34 -13.18 4.38 -10.07
CA LEU A 34 -13.62 3.96 -8.74
C LEU A 34 -14.38 5.06 -8.00
N ASP A 35 -14.02 6.32 -8.22
CA ASP A 35 -14.72 7.46 -7.60
C ASP A 35 -16.20 7.51 -7.98
N VAL A 36 -16.55 7.00 -9.16
CA VAL A 36 -17.92 7.06 -9.69
C VAL A 36 -18.56 5.68 -9.81
N ALA A 37 -17.85 4.62 -9.41
CA ALA A 37 -18.34 3.26 -9.52
C ALA A 37 -19.43 2.99 -8.47
N ASP A 38 -20.54 2.41 -8.91
CA ASP A 38 -21.52 1.86 -8.00
C ASP A 38 -20.99 0.56 -7.36
N PRO A 39 -21.68 0.00 -6.34
CA PRO A 39 -21.20 -1.22 -5.69
C PRO A 39 -20.97 -2.39 -6.64
N ASP A 40 -21.82 -2.59 -7.63
CA ASP A 40 -21.67 -3.69 -8.58
C ASP A 40 -20.41 -3.52 -9.42
N ASN A 41 -20.13 -2.31 -9.89
CA ASN A 41 -18.91 -2.03 -10.65
C ASN A 41 -17.66 -2.10 -9.78
N GLN A 42 -17.75 -1.70 -8.52
CA GLN A 42 -16.63 -1.90 -7.58
C GLN A 42 -16.29 -3.37 -7.44
N ILE A 43 -17.30 -4.22 -7.30
CA ILE A 43 -17.10 -5.68 -7.19
C ILE A 43 -16.44 -6.22 -8.46
N ARG A 44 -16.89 -5.78 -9.63
CA ARG A 44 -16.30 -6.20 -10.91
C ARG A 44 -14.84 -5.78 -11.00
N LEU A 45 -14.52 -4.54 -10.62
CA LEU A 45 -13.14 -4.08 -10.63
C LEU A 45 -12.29 -4.83 -9.60
N ALA A 46 -12.85 -5.15 -8.44
CA ALA A 46 -12.16 -5.92 -7.42
C ALA A 46 -11.79 -7.32 -7.89
N SER A 47 -12.58 -7.92 -8.79
CA SER A 47 -12.27 -9.24 -9.31
C SER A 47 -11.02 -9.25 -10.19
N VAL A 48 -10.66 -8.11 -10.79
CA VAL A 48 -9.50 -7.98 -11.66
C VAL A 48 -8.34 -7.27 -10.95
N TYR A 49 -8.65 -6.28 -10.12
CA TYR A 49 -7.66 -5.46 -9.41
C TYR A 49 -7.91 -5.47 -7.91
N PRO A 50 -7.82 -6.66 -7.26
CA PRO A 50 -8.25 -6.80 -5.86
C PRO A 50 -7.47 -5.92 -4.89
N HIS A 51 -6.16 -5.77 -5.07
CA HIS A 51 -5.35 -4.96 -4.16
C HIS A 51 -5.62 -3.48 -4.31
N LEU A 52 -5.77 -3.01 -5.54
CA LEU A 52 -6.06 -1.59 -5.78
C LEU A 52 -7.42 -1.21 -5.21
N VAL A 53 -8.45 -2.02 -5.47
CA VAL A 53 -9.79 -1.75 -4.96
C VAL A 53 -9.84 -1.85 -3.45
N ALA A 54 -9.16 -2.85 -2.85
CA ALA A 54 -9.09 -2.98 -1.40
C ALA A 54 -8.45 -1.73 -0.76
N ALA A 55 -7.33 -1.26 -1.33
CA ALA A 55 -6.68 -0.05 -0.84
C ALA A 55 -7.62 1.16 -0.95
N TYR A 56 -8.31 1.28 -2.08
CA TYR A 56 -9.29 2.36 -2.29
C TYR A 56 -10.40 2.32 -1.24
N VAL A 57 -10.96 1.14 -0.98
CA VAL A 57 -12.05 0.98 0.00
C VAL A 57 -11.56 1.32 1.40
N ILE A 58 -10.37 0.87 1.79
CA ILE A 58 -9.81 1.21 3.09
C ILE A 58 -9.68 2.72 3.25
N ALA A 59 -9.16 3.40 2.22
CA ALA A 59 -9.03 4.86 2.25
C ALA A 59 -10.38 5.55 2.43
N LYS A 60 -11.42 5.04 1.80
CA LYS A 60 -12.77 5.63 1.86
C LYS A 60 -13.48 5.33 3.18
N THR A 61 -13.31 4.13 3.72
CA THR A 61 -14.05 3.70 4.91
C THR A 61 -13.29 3.97 6.21
N ASP A 62 -11.98 3.74 6.21
CA ASP A 62 -11.16 3.84 7.42
C ASP A 62 -10.26 5.08 7.43
N GLY A 63 -10.14 5.76 6.29
CA GLY A 63 -9.34 6.96 6.14
C GLY A 63 -7.97 6.70 5.54
N ILE A 64 -7.38 7.76 4.97
CA ILE A 64 -6.08 7.66 4.30
C ILE A 64 -4.95 7.36 5.27
N ASP A 65 -5.07 7.77 6.53
CA ASP A 65 -4.05 7.46 7.53
C ASP A 65 -4.03 5.97 7.87
N ALA A 66 -5.19 5.33 7.90
CA ALA A 66 -5.28 3.88 8.08
C ALA A 66 -4.63 3.14 6.92
N LEU A 67 -4.83 3.63 5.70
CA LEU A 67 -4.18 3.04 4.53
C LEU A 67 -2.66 3.25 4.57
N ALA A 68 -2.21 4.43 4.98
CA ALA A 68 -0.78 4.71 5.12
C ALA A 68 -0.12 3.81 6.17
N ALA A 69 -0.84 3.49 7.24
CA ALA A 69 -0.36 2.56 8.25
C ALA A 69 -0.13 1.16 7.69
N GLU A 70 -0.99 0.72 6.77
CA GLU A 70 -0.78 -0.56 6.07
C GLU A 70 0.53 -0.56 5.28
N LEU A 71 0.90 0.56 4.69
CA LEU A 71 2.15 0.69 3.98
C LEU A 71 3.35 0.49 4.90
N GLY A 72 3.31 1.06 6.11
CA GLY A 72 4.36 0.88 7.09
C GLY A 72 4.53 -0.58 7.50
N ASP A 73 3.44 -1.28 7.72
CA ASP A 73 3.46 -2.70 8.07
C ASP A 73 4.05 -3.55 6.94
N VAL A 74 3.66 -3.27 5.69
CA VAL A 74 4.16 -4.00 4.53
C VAL A 74 5.67 -3.75 4.35
N ASP A 75 6.11 -2.51 4.48
CA ASP A 75 7.52 -2.16 4.36
C ASP A 75 8.36 -2.83 5.44
N LEU A 76 7.85 -2.92 6.67
CA LEU A 76 8.53 -3.61 7.76
C LEU A 76 8.68 -5.10 7.47
N VAL A 77 7.63 -5.75 7.03
CA VAL A 77 7.66 -7.17 6.68
C VAL A 77 8.65 -7.43 5.55
N ALA A 78 8.64 -6.61 4.51
CA ALA A 78 9.57 -6.74 3.39
C ALA A 78 11.02 -6.57 3.86
N THR A 79 11.27 -5.63 4.76
CA THR A 79 12.59 -5.42 5.33
C THR A 79 13.05 -6.63 6.13
N LEU A 80 12.18 -7.18 6.97
CA LEU A 80 12.48 -8.36 7.76
C LEU A 80 12.77 -9.58 6.89
N GLU A 81 12.03 -9.75 5.81
CA GLU A 81 12.27 -10.83 4.87
C GLU A 81 13.64 -10.72 4.20
N GLN A 82 14.02 -9.52 3.80
CA GLN A 82 15.36 -9.28 3.25
C GLN A 82 16.45 -9.58 4.25
N ILE A 83 16.20 -9.26 5.49
CA ILE A 83 17.14 -9.51 6.58
C ILE A 83 17.43 -10.97 6.78
N GLU A 84 16.45 -11.81 6.61
CA GLU A 84 16.57 -13.25 6.83
C GLU A 84 17.36 -13.97 5.72
N ARG A 85 17.61 -13.32 4.61
CA ARG A 85 18.22 -13.98 3.46
C ARG A 85 19.67 -14.32 3.65
N PRO A 86 20.64 -13.42 3.50
CA PRO A 86 22.02 -13.69 3.89
C PRO A 86 22.26 -13.18 5.29
N GLY A 87 23.13 -13.83 6.03
CA GLY A 87 23.43 -13.48 7.42
C GLY A 87 23.87 -12.05 7.63
N GLN A 88 24.54 -11.47 6.64
CA GLN A 88 24.98 -10.08 6.72
C GLN A 88 23.80 -9.11 6.75
N ILE A 89 22.68 -9.46 6.09
CA ILE A 89 21.50 -8.62 6.11
C ILE A 89 20.83 -8.74 7.48
N ALA A 90 20.84 -9.93 8.07
CA ALA A 90 20.34 -10.11 9.42
C ALA A 90 21.10 -9.24 10.42
N ARG A 91 22.42 -9.10 10.26
CA ARG A 91 23.21 -8.22 11.11
C ARG A 91 22.86 -6.75 10.90
N ALA A 92 22.69 -6.35 9.66
CA ALA A 92 22.28 -4.98 9.34
C ALA A 92 20.92 -4.64 9.96
N ALA A 93 20.02 -5.60 9.95
CA ALA A 93 18.70 -5.41 10.55
C ALA A 93 18.77 -5.27 12.05
N ARG A 94 19.57 -6.06 12.70
CA ARG A 94 19.73 -5.93 14.15
C ARG A 94 20.32 -4.57 14.52
N ALA A 95 21.25 -4.09 13.71
CA ALA A 95 21.81 -2.75 13.88
C ALA A 95 20.73 -1.69 13.72
N GLU A 96 19.87 -1.86 12.72
CA GLU A 96 18.77 -0.94 12.47
C GLU A 96 17.74 -0.95 13.59
N LEU A 97 17.37 -2.13 14.07
CA LEU A 97 16.46 -2.28 15.20
C LEU A 97 17.06 -1.70 16.46
N GLY A 98 18.35 -1.89 16.67
CA GLY A 98 19.04 -1.32 17.81
C GLY A 98 19.05 0.19 17.80
N ARG A 99 19.15 0.80 16.62
CA ARG A 99 19.10 2.25 16.47
C ARG A 99 17.71 2.82 16.70
N SER A 100 16.68 2.09 16.34
CA SER A 100 15.31 2.55 16.53
C SER A 100 14.81 2.36 17.94
N GLN A 101 15.54 1.65 18.78
CA GLN A 101 15.23 1.51 20.20
C GLN A 101 16.00 2.54 21.01
N PRO A 102 15.30 3.36 21.81
CA PRO A 102 15.96 4.34 22.65
C PRO A 102 16.82 3.71 23.74
#